data_857a7f052b6174f5cd2a7e3ffc8ea287
#
_entry.id   857a7f052b6174f5cd2a7e3ffc8ea287
#
_cell.length_a   1.000
_cell.length_b   1.000
_cell.length_c   1.000
_cell.angle_alpha   90.00
_cell.angle_beta   90.00
_cell.angle_gamma   90.00
#
_symmetry.space_group_name_H-M   'P 1'
#
loop_
_entity.id
_entity.type
_entity.pdbx_description
1 polymer ?
#
loop_
_entity_poly.entity_id
_entity_poly.type
_entity_poly.pdbx_seq_one_letter_code
_entity_poly.pdbx_strand_id
1 'polypeptide(L)'
;MTERSYFDSQSDDASEQPSRYQGNFACSRRMVDLTHTLDTVPERTNGVVSGHDWVVHPEILELLETLLEANPEMQPGKEARGCERPHAVYLPEHYEAAYAYPLVVWFHDEGGSEADLRRVMPQISNRNYIGVALRGNALLEKGHGWSLDETGITSLVENVRAVSVSLRREYHIHSERIYLAGYGSGATAAFEVMLRQPEWFGGVLSLNGGLPKIDQPLERLPDLKDKRILIATSVNSPITKIGDVVAAGRLLYAAGMQVGTRVYQDSGHKPSKKMLRDIDSWLMDDICAAGTAGLSA
;
A
#
# COMPACT_ATOMS: atom_id res chain seq x y z
N MET A 1 -6.25 -25.34 64.58
CA MET A 1 -6.96 -26.64 64.47
C MET A 1 -7.33 -26.78 63.05
N THR A 2 -6.53 -27.53 62.40
CA THR A 2 -6.73 -28.81 61.72
C THR A 2 -7.36 -28.59 60.34
N GLU A 3 -6.58 -28.71 59.35
CA GLU A 3 -6.06 -29.88 58.63
C GLU A 3 -6.93 -30.29 57.46
N ARG A 4 -6.24 -30.29 56.30
CA ARG A 4 -6.13 -31.41 55.33
C ARG A 4 -7.35 -31.69 54.47
N SER A 5 -7.26 -32.09 53.31
CA SER A 5 -6.23 -32.56 52.38
C SER A 5 -6.91 -33.08 51.11
N TYR A 6 -6.24 -32.99 50.01
CA TYR A 6 -5.92 -34.09 49.10
C TYR A 6 -6.90 -34.59 48.05
N PHE A 7 -6.27 -34.81 46.94
CA PHE A 7 -6.51 -35.74 45.81
C PHE A 7 -7.50 -35.31 44.73
N ASP A 8 -7.28 -35.57 43.56
CA ASP A 8 -6.21 -36.12 42.67
C ASP A 8 -6.86 -36.24 41.30
N SER A 9 -6.04 -35.97 40.31
CA SER A 9 -6.01 -36.51 38.96
C SER A 9 -7.30 -37.07 38.36
N GLN A 10 -7.67 -36.58 37.20
CA GLN A 10 -7.68 -37.41 36.00
C GLN A 10 -7.72 -36.58 34.73
N SER A 11 -6.73 -36.81 33.91
CA SER A 11 -6.64 -36.70 32.48
C SER A 11 -7.90 -37.12 31.75
N ASP A 12 -8.31 -36.29 30.78
CA ASP A 12 -8.93 -36.80 29.55
C ASP A 12 -8.70 -35.72 28.46
N ASP A 13 -7.74 -35.98 27.65
CA ASP A 13 -7.79 -36.33 26.25
C ASP A 13 -8.87 -35.56 25.47
N ALA A 14 -8.50 -34.38 24.98
CA ALA A 14 -9.23 -33.67 23.94
C ALA A 14 -8.34 -33.59 22.69
N SER A 15 -8.58 -34.57 21.86
CA SER A 15 -8.15 -34.76 20.49
C SER A 15 -7.83 -33.45 19.75
N GLU A 16 -6.55 -33.26 19.42
CA GLU A 16 -6.05 -32.42 18.38
C GLU A 16 -6.69 -32.80 17.03
N GLN A 17 -7.46 -31.92 16.46
CA GLN A 17 -7.77 -32.00 15.05
C GLN A 17 -6.65 -31.31 14.27
N PRO A 18 -6.00 -31.98 13.31
CA PRO A 18 -4.94 -31.38 12.51
C PRO A 18 -5.52 -30.39 11.52
N SER A 19 -5.02 -29.16 11.57
CA SER A 19 -5.15 -28.13 10.57
C SER A 19 -4.75 -28.67 9.19
N ARG A 20 -5.72 -28.81 8.29
CA ARG A 20 -5.49 -29.13 6.88
C ARG A 20 -5.01 -27.88 6.13
N TYR A 21 -3.73 -27.57 6.23
CA TYR A 21 -3.03 -26.72 5.27
C TYR A 21 -1.56 -27.16 5.16
N GLN A 22 -1.34 -28.29 4.50
CA GLN A 22 -0.05 -28.64 3.94
C GLN A 22 -0.15 -28.48 2.41
N GLY A 23 0.16 -27.29 1.92
CA GLY A 23 0.44 -27.04 0.52
C GLY A 23 1.95 -26.97 0.32
N ASN A 24 2.57 -28.07 -0.12
CA ASN A 24 3.93 -28.07 -0.63
C ASN A 24 4.00 -27.22 -1.89
N PHE A 25 4.61 -26.05 -1.82
CA PHE A 25 5.01 -25.28 -2.97
C PHE A 25 6.53 -25.25 -3.05
N ALA A 26 7.09 -26.16 -3.84
CA ALA A 26 8.45 -26.04 -4.35
C ALA A 26 8.45 -24.95 -5.43
N CYS A 27 8.76 -23.72 -5.04
CA CYS A 27 9.03 -22.65 -5.98
C CYS A 27 10.50 -22.68 -6.37
N SER A 28 10.79 -23.15 -7.59
CA SER A 28 12.12 -23.10 -8.19
C SER A 28 12.47 -21.63 -8.46
N ARG A 29 13.22 -21.01 -7.55
CA ARG A 29 13.82 -19.68 -7.75
C ARG A 29 15.05 -19.83 -8.66
N ARG A 30 14.91 -19.47 -9.92
CA ARG A 30 16.05 -18.96 -10.69
C ARG A 30 16.10 -17.45 -10.47
N MET A 31 16.90 -17.02 -9.50
CA MET A 31 17.37 -15.63 -9.42
C MET A 31 18.34 -15.40 -10.58
N VAL A 32 17.94 -14.58 -11.53
CA VAL A 32 18.88 -14.00 -12.49
C VAL A 32 19.57 -12.85 -11.75
N ASP A 33 20.87 -13.02 -11.50
CA ASP A 33 21.72 -12.01 -10.86
C ASP A 33 22.04 -10.93 -11.89
N LEU A 34 21.34 -9.82 -11.83
CA LEU A 34 21.50 -8.65 -12.72
C LEU A 34 22.69 -7.75 -12.35
N THR A 35 23.48 -8.10 -11.34
CA THR A 35 24.63 -7.28 -10.93
C THR A 35 25.82 -7.39 -11.88
N HIS A 36 25.91 -8.43 -12.72
CA HIS A 36 27.02 -8.64 -13.63
C HIS A 36 26.87 -8.02 -15.03
N THR A 37 25.72 -7.46 -15.36
CA THR A 37 25.47 -6.89 -16.70
C THR A 37 25.65 -5.36 -16.76
N LEU A 38 25.99 -4.70 -15.64
CA LEU A 38 26.19 -3.25 -15.60
C LEU A 38 27.66 -2.79 -15.67
N ASP A 39 28.62 -3.71 -15.72
CA ASP A 39 30.06 -3.38 -15.73
C ASP A 39 30.64 -3.13 -17.14
N THR A 40 29.83 -3.11 -18.19
CA THR A 40 30.29 -2.75 -19.53
C THR A 40 29.52 -1.55 -20.09
N VAL A 41 29.65 -0.40 -19.43
CA VAL A 41 29.28 0.89 -20.04
C VAL A 41 30.53 1.40 -20.76
N PRO A 42 30.53 1.59 -22.09
CA PRO A 42 31.64 2.19 -22.80
C PRO A 42 31.79 3.66 -22.38
N GLU A 43 33.06 4.07 -22.24
CA GLU A 43 33.48 5.43 -21.85
C GLU A 43 32.78 6.52 -22.68
N ARG A 44 32.39 7.58 -21.97
CA ARG A 44 31.79 8.80 -22.49
C ARG A 44 32.71 9.47 -23.51
N THR A 45 32.26 9.59 -24.73
CA THR A 45 32.73 10.63 -25.63
C THR A 45 31.87 11.90 -25.47
N ASN A 46 32.51 13.01 -25.16
CA ASN A 46 31.89 14.33 -25.03
C ASN A 46 31.20 14.73 -26.33
N GLY A 47 29.88 14.68 -26.35
CA GLY A 47 29.06 15.25 -27.41
C GLY A 47 27.85 15.93 -26.80
N VAL A 48 27.75 17.24 -26.94
CA VAL A 48 26.60 18.05 -26.63
C VAL A 48 25.43 17.59 -27.49
N VAL A 49 24.39 16.99 -26.89
CA VAL A 49 23.16 16.66 -27.59
C VAL A 49 22.06 17.60 -27.10
N SER A 50 21.63 18.47 -27.99
CA SER A 50 20.42 19.26 -27.84
C SER A 50 19.20 18.45 -28.26
N GLY A 51 18.16 18.40 -27.41
CA GLY A 51 16.75 18.20 -27.78
C GLY A 51 16.32 16.80 -28.23
N HIS A 52 15.56 16.11 -27.39
CA HIS A 52 14.42 15.23 -27.73
C HIS A 52 14.58 14.14 -28.82
N ASP A 53 15.36 13.12 -28.56
CA ASP A 53 15.09 11.81 -29.16
C ASP A 53 15.82 10.76 -28.32
N TRP A 54 15.11 10.20 -27.32
CA TRP A 54 15.55 8.99 -26.63
C TRP A 54 15.28 7.80 -27.56
N VAL A 55 16.23 7.49 -28.41
CA VAL A 55 16.22 6.20 -29.14
C VAL A 55 16.51 5.11 -28.12
N VAL A 56 15.48 4.44 -27.65
CA VAL A 56 15.65 3.22 -26.84
C VAL A 56 16.26 2.16 -27.75
N HIS A 57 17.44 1.66 -27.38
CA HIS A 57 18.14 0.64 -28.16
C HIS A 57 17.23 -0.61 -28.32
N PRO A 58 17.11 -1.21 -29.51
CA PRO A 58 16.22 -2.37 -29.76
C PRO A 58 16.40 -3.50 -28.75
N GLU A 59 17.63 -3.77 -28.32
CA GLU A 59 17.96 -4.79 -27.32
C GLU A 59 17.35 -4.48 -25.93
N ILE A 60 17.17 -3.20 -25.59
CA ILE A 60 16.52 -2.79 -24.32
C ILE A 60 15.01 -2.98 -24.44
N LEU A 61 14.44 -2.77 -25.62
CA LEU A 61 13.01 -3.03 -25.86
C LEU A 61 12.71 -4.52 -25.77
N GLU A 62 13.55 -5.37 -26.39
CA GLU A 62 13.41 -6.83 -26.33
C GLU A 62 13.61 -7.36 -24.89
N LEU A 63 14.55 -6.77 -24.13
CA LEU A 63 14.72 -7.08 -22.70
C LEU A 63 13.52 -6.64 -21.85
N LEU A 64 12.94 -5.48 -22.14
CA LEU A 64 11.73 -4.99 -21.47
C LEU A 64 10.51 -5.85 -21.80
N GLU A 65 10.35 -6.27 -23.06
CA GLU A 65 9.29 -7.18 -23.48
C GLU A 65 9.44 -8.56 -22.79
N THR A 66 10.66 -9.10 -22.75
CA THR A 66 10.95 -10.37 -22.05
C THR A 66 10.70 -10.25 -20.53
N LEU A 67 11.00 -9.10 -19.91
CA LEU A 67 10.72 -8.86 -18.50
C LEU A 67 9.24 -8.65 -18.21
N LEU A 68 8.48 -8.09 -19.15
CA LEU A 68 7.04 -7.96 -19.09
C LEU A 68 6.33 -9.31 -19.26
N GLU A 69 6.81 -10.15 -20.16
CA GLU A 69 6.31 -11.52 -20.34
C GLU A 69 6.63 -12.42 -19.14
N ALA A 70 7.79 -12.23 -18.49
CA ALA A 70 8.18 -12.97 -17.30
C ALA A 70 7.42 -12.58 -16.03
N ASN A 71 6.69 -11.44 -16.04
CA ASN A 71 5.92 -10.94 -14.91
C ASN A 71 4.54 -10.44 -15.36
N PRO A 72 3.62 -11.35 -15.75
CA PRO A 72 2.30 -10.99 -16.26
C PRO A 72 1.43 -10.22 -15.27
N GLU A 73 1.84 -10.15 -14.00
CA GLU A 73 1.09 -9.49 -12.91
C GLU A 73 1.23 -7.97 -12.91
N MET A 74 2.13 -7.41 -13.72
CA MET A 74 2.33 -5.98 -13.79
C MET A 74 2.14 -5.44 -15.20
N GLN A 75 0.96 -4.87 -15.39
CA GLN A 75 0.69 -4.09 -16.59
C GLN A 75 1.06 -2.62 -16.35
N PRO A 76 1.77 -1.94 -17.27
CA PRO A 76 1.74 -0.48 -17.29
C PRO A 76 0.27 -0.08 -17.40
N GLY A 77 -0.20 0.75 -16.47
CA GLY A 77 -1.58 1.21 -16.49
C GLY A 77 -1.89 1.81 -17.86
N LYS A 78 -2.91 1.30 -18.56
CA LYS A 78 -3.45 1.97 -19.73
C LYS A 78 -3.85 3.38 -19.31
N GLU A 79 -3.63 4.37 -20.16
CA GLU A 79 -3.98 5.76 -19.88
C GLU A 79 -5.41 5.83 -19.32
N ALA A 80 -5.52 6.07 -18.02
CA ALA A 80 -6.79 6.23 -17.38
C ALA A 80 -7.38 7.58 -17.82
N ARG A 81 -8.56 7.59 -18.40
CA ARG A 81 -9.22 8.83 -18.82
C ARG A 81 -9.32 9.81 -17.64
N GLY A 82 -8.67 10.96 -17.76
CA GLY A 82 -8.60 12.00 -16.74
C GLY A 82 -7.49 11.81 -15.68
N CYS A 83 -6.67 10.77 -15.76
CA CYS A 83 -5.43 10.66 -15.00
C CYS A 83 -4.27 11.07 -15.89
N GLU A 84 -3.68 12.22 -15.60
CA GLU A 84 -2.56 12.76 -16.36
C GLU A 84 -1.20 12.22 -15.89
N ARG A 85 -1.21 11.39 -14.84
CA ARG A 85 0.02 10.88 -14.22
C ARG A 85 0.31 9.45 -14.60
N PRO A 86 1.58 9.10 -14.84
CA PRO A 86 2.01 7.72 -14.91
C PRO A 86 1.62 6.97 -13.64
N HIS A 87 1.11 5.75 -13.83
CA HIS A 87 0.72 4.89 -12.73
C HIS A 87 1.05 3.44 -13.05
N ALA A 88 1.20 2.62 -12.03
CA ALA A 88 1.38 1.19 -12.13
C ALA A 88 0.17 0.48 -11.52
N VAL A 89 -0.21 -0.64 -12.11
CA VAL A 89 -1.30 -1.50 -11.62
C VAL A 89 -0.73 -2.86 -11.27
N TYR A 90 -1.18 -3.41 -10.17
CA TYR A 90 -0.88 -4.78 -9.72
C TYR A 90 -2.19 -5.57 -9.66
N LEU A 91 -2.21 -6.70 -10.34
CA LEU A 91 -3.34 -7.62 -10.30
C LEU A 91 -2.98 -8.82 -9.39
N PRO A 92 -3.94 -9.34 -8.64
CA PRO A 92 -3.73 -10.53 -7.83
C PRO A 92 -3.44 -11.75 -8.69
N GLU A 93 -2.62 -12.68 -8.19
CA GLU A 93 -2.44 -14.00 -8.79
C GLU A 93 -3.81 -14.66 -8.97
N HIS A 94 -4.07 -15.20 -10.16
CA HIS A 94 -5.34 -15.83 -10.50
C HIS A 94 -6.54 -14.88 -10.35
N TYR A 95 -6.42 -13.65 -10.89
CA TYR A 95 -7.52 -12.69 -10.91
C TYR A 95 -8.82 -13.31 -11.44
N GLU A 96 -9.89 -13.18 -10.67
CA GLU A 96 -11.23 -13.67 -11.00
C GLU A 96 -12.17 -12.49 -11.27
N ALA A 97 -12.63 -12.34 -12.51
CA ALA A 97 -13.49 -11.22 -12.91
C ALA A 97 -14.87 -11.19 -12.19
N ALA A 98 -15.30 -12.34 -11.65
CA ALA A 98 -16.55 -12.44 -10.89
C ALA A 98 -16.41 -11.98 -9.42
N TYR A 99 -15.18 -11.89 -8.90
CA TYR A 99 -14.95 -11.46 -7.53
C TYR A 99 -14.68 -9.95 -7.47
N ALA A 100 -15.38 -9.25 -6.57
CA ALA A 100 -15.21 -7.82 -6.36
C ALA A 100 -14.02 -7.55 -5.42
N TYR A 101 -12.86 -7.23 -6.01
CA TYR A 101 -11.63 -7.00 -5.26
C TYR A 101 -11.62 -5.66 -4.54
N PRO A 102 -11.06 -5.58 -3.33
CA PRO A 102 -10.66 -4.31 -2.73
C PRO A 102 -9.50 -3.70 -3.53
N LEU A 103 -9.48 -2.36 -3.61
CA LEU A 103 -8.40 -1.60 -4.24
C LEU A 103 -7.50 -0.98 -3.18
N VAL A 104 -6.19 -1.16 -3.30
CA VAL A 104 -5.17 -0.47 -2.51
C VAL A 104 -4.47 0.55 -3.39
N VAL A 105 -4.61 1.83 -3.08
CA VAL A 105 -3.89 2.94 -3.71
C VAL A 105 -2.63 3.19 -2.91
N TRP A 106 -1.46 2.87 -3.49
CA TRP A 106 -0.18 2.99 -2.82
C TRP A 106 0.54 4.29 -3.15
N PHE A 107 1.01 4.99 -2.12
CA PHE A 107 1.81 6.20 -2.20
C PHE A 107 3.25 5.87 -1.78
N HIS A 108 4.19 5.98 -2.72
CA HIS A 108 5.60 5.72 -2.49
C HIS A 108 6.24 6.77 -1.58
N ASP A 109 7.39 6.46 -0.98
CA ASP A 109 8.17 7.42 -0.21
C ASP A 109 8.92 8.41 -1.10
N GLU A 110 9.49 9.44 -0.50
CA GLU A 110 10.36 10.40 -1.17
C GLU A 110 11.51 9.70 -1.91
N GLY A 111 11.76 10.10 -3.15
CA GLY A 111 12.73 9.47 -4.03
C GLY A 111 12.26 8.16 -4.69
N GLY A 112 11.05 7.70 -4.41
CA GLY A 112 10.43 6.53 -5.03
C GLY A 112 9.68 6.84 -6.32
N SER A 113 8.90 5.87 -6.77
CA SER A 113 8.02 6.00 -7.94
C SER A 113 6.87 5.00 -7.88
N GLU A 114 5.96 5.07 -8.86
CA GLU A 114 4.88 4.10 -9.06
C GLU A 114 5.41 2.65 -9.21
N ALA A 115 6.63 2.48 -9.70
CA ALA A 115 7.24 1.16 -9.86
C ALA A 115 7.51 0.42 -8.53
N ASP A 116 7.49 1.13 -7.39
CA ASP A 116 7.64 0.51 -6.07
C ASP A 116 6.49 -0.45 -5.72
N LEU A 117 5.35 -0.30 -6.38
CA LEU A 117 4.19 -1.17 -6.22
C LEU A 117 4.54 -2.66 -6.40
N ARG A 118 5.44 -2.99 -7.35
CA ARG A 118 5.91 -4.36 -7.61
C ARG A 118 6.52 -5.05 -6.39
N ARG A 119 7.20 -4.26 -5.57
CA ARG A 119 7.90 -4.76 -4.37
C ARG A 119 6.99 -4.81 -3.16
N VAL A 120 5.99 -3.93 -3.13
CA VAL A 120 5.10 -3.75 -1.98
C VAL A 120 3.94 -4.73 -2.01
N MET A 121 3.19 -4.78 -3.10
CA MET A 121 1.96 -5.59 -3.18
C MET A 121 2.17 -7.08 -2.88
N PRO A 122 3.20 -7.77 -3.41
CA PRO A 122 3.43 -9.18 -3.09
C PRO A 122 3.77 -9.42 -1.60
N GLN A 123 4.20 -8.39 -0.86
CA GLN A 123 4.48 -8.50 0.56
C GLN A 123 3.25 -8.21 1.42
N ILE A 124 2.27 -7.49 0.88
CA ILE A 124 0.94 -7.32 1.49
C ILE A 124 0.15 -8.61 1.24
N SER A 125 -0.19 -8.89 -0.01
CA SER A 125 -0.86 -10.12 -0.43
C SER A 125 -0.75 -10.32 -1.94
N ASN A 126 -0.54 -11.57 -2.36
CA ASN A 126 -0.54 -11.93 -3.78
C ASN A 126 -1.94 -12.14 -4.36
N ARG A 127 -3.00 -12.21 -3.52
CA ARG A 127 -4.32 -12.68 -3.97
C ARG A 127 -5.50 -11.79 -3.62
N ASN A 128 -5.36 -10.97 -2.59
CA ASN A 128 -6.54 -10.38 -1.94
C ASN A 128 -6.94 -9.02 -2.51
N TYR A 129 -6.04 -8.32 -3.19
CA TYR A 129 -6.23 -6.92 -3.58
C TYR A 129 -5.75 -6.64 -5.00
N ILE A 130 -6.44 -5.71 -5.65
CA ILE A 130 -5.87 -4.98 -6.78
C ILE A 130 -5.06 -3.81 -6.19
N GLY A 131 -3.86 -3.58 -6.70
CA GLY A 131 -3.02 -2.46 -6.29
C GLY A 131 -2.89 -1.42 -7.41
N VAL A 132 -2.82 -0.15 -7.04
CA VAL A 132 -2.42 0.92 -7.95
C VAL A 132 -1.49 1.89 -7.23
N ALA A 133 -0.47 2.38 -7.93
CA ALA A 133 0.37 3.47 -7.44
C ALA A 133 0.51 4.54 -8.53
N LEU A 134 0.38 5.79 -8.13
CA LEU A 134 0.63 6.94 -9.00
C LEU A 134 2.06 7.43 -8.79
N ARG A 135 2.65 7.99 -9.86
CA ARG A 135 3.91 8.73 -9.74
C ARG A 135 3.69 10.02 -8.96
N GLY A 136 4.57 10.31 -8.01
CA GLY A 136 4.53 11.53 -7.22
C GLY A 136 4.53 12.81 -8.06
N ASN A 137 3.92 13.88 -7.55
CA ASN A 137 3.70 15.13 -8.27
C ASN A 137 4.87 16.13 -8.18
N ALA A 138 5.89 15.82 -7.41
CA ALA A 138 7.11 16.60 -7.31
C ALA A 138 8.29 15.82 -7.89
N LEU A 139 9.00 16.41 -8.86
CA LEU A 139 10.25 15.84 -9.38
C LEU A 139 11.38 16.18 -8.42
N LEU A 140 12.15 15.19 -8.01
CA LEU A 140 13.33 15.33 -7.16
C LEU A 140 14.60 15.01 -7.96
N GLU A 141 15.77 15.31 -7.41
CA GLU A 141 17.05 14.91 -8.01
C GLU A 141 17.09 13.37 -8.23
N LYS A 142 16.45 12.62 -7.33
CA LYS A 142 16.35 11.18 -7.41
C LYS A 142 14.91 10.75 -7.17
N GLY A 143 14.27 10.24 -8.22
CA GLY A 143 12.87 9.78 -8.15
C GLY A 143 11.85 10.94 -8.04
N HIS A 144 10.78 10.68 -7.33
CA HIS A 144 9.66 11.60 -7.19
C HIS A 144 9.25 11.75 -5.72
N GLY A 145 8.56 12.83 -5.40
CA GLY A 145 7.97 13.12 -4.11
C GLY A 145 6.55 13.68 -4.25
N TRP A 146 6.04 14.22 -3.17
CA TRP A 146 4.67 14.72 -3.10
C TRP A 146 4.67 16.22 -2.76
N SER A 147 4.19 17.07 -3.68
CA SER A 147 3.80 18.43 -3.34
C SER A 147 2.41 18.40 -2.73
N LEU A 148 2.31 18.92 -1.51
CA LEU A 148 1.07 19.00 -0.72
C LEU A 148 0.61 20.44 -0.55
N ASP A 149 1.09 21.37 -1.42
CA ASP A 149 0.47 22.68 -1.56
C ASP A 149 -0.95 22.55 -2.15
N GLU A 150 -1.74 23.60 -2.07
CA GLU A 150 -3.16 23.55 -2.45
C GLU A 150 -3.39 23.07 -3.89
N THR A 151 -2.54 23.47 -4.82
CA THR A 151 -2.61 23.03 -6.22
C THR A 151 -2.18 21.57 -6.37
N GLY A 152 -1.09 21.19 -5.71
CA GLY A 152 -0.53 19.84 -5.74
C GLY A 152 -1.48 18.82 -5.16
N ILE A 153 -2.11 19.11 -4.02
CA ILE A 153 -3.06 18.20 -3.40
C ILE A 153 -4.37 18.09 -4.19
N THR A 154 -4.89 19.19 -4.71
CA THR A 154 -6.08 19.18 -5.56
C THR A 154 -5.87 18.28 -6.78
N SER A 155 -4.77 18.48 -7.51
CA SER A 155 -4.40 17.63 -8.64
C SER A 155 -4.21 16.16 -8.21
N LEU A 156 -3.62 15.90 -7.04
CA LEU A 156 -3.42 14.54 -6.54
C LEU A 156 -4.76 13.85 -6.27
N VAL A 157 -5.68 14.50 -5.60
CA VAL A 157 -7.04 13.99 -5.33
C VAL A 157 -7.77 13.65 -6.64
N GLU A 158 -7.72 14.55 -7.62
CA GLU A 158 -8.33 14.34 -8.94
C GLU A 158 -7.73 13.13 -9.67
N ASN A 159 -6.41 12.99 -9.66
CA ASN A 159 -5.72 11.86 -10.29
C ASN A 159 -6.01 10.53 -9.58
N VAL A 160 -6.03 10.48 -8.25
CA VAL A 160 -6.42 9.28 -7.49
C VAL A 160 -7.84 8.87 -7.81
N ARG A 161 -8.75 9.84 -7.89
CA ARG A 161 -10.14 9.62 -8.27
C ARG A 161 -10.26 9.09 -9.70
N ALA A 162 -9.60 9.74 -10.66
CA ALA A 162 -9.64 9.38 -12.06
C ALA A 162 -9.12 7.95 -12.30
N VAL A 163 -7.97 7.57 -11.71
CA VAL A 163 -7.42 6.23 -11.84
C VAL A 163 -8.32 5.18 -11.19
N SER A 164 -8.89 5.48 -10.02
CA SER A 164 -9.81 4.56 -9.34
C SER A 164 -11.07 4.30 -10.16
N VAL A 165 -11.65 5.35 -10.77
CA VAL A 165 -12.81 5.23 -11.67
C VAL A 165 -12.46 4.44 -12.92
N SER A 166 -11.30 4.68 -13.52
CA SER A 166 -10.85 3.95 -14.71
C SER A 166 -10.67 2.46 -14.43
N LEU A 167 -10.00 2.12 -13.33
CA LEU A 167 -9.79 0.73 -12.93
C LEU A 167 -11.10 0.00 -12.61
N ARG A 168 -12.09 0.67 -12.04
CA ARG A 168 -13.43 0.09 -11.80
C ARG A 168 -14.20 -0.24 -13.08
N ARG A 169 -13.84 0.35 -14.20
CA ARG A 169 -14.42 0.02 -15.53
C ARG A 169 -13.73 -1.16 -16.18
N GLU A 170 -12.46 -1.37 -15.84
CA GLU A 170 -11.63 -2.44 -16.41
C GLU A 170 -11.65 -3.70 -15.55
N TYR A 171 -11.67 -3.54 -14.23
CA TYR A 171 -11.61 -4.63 -13.25
C TYR A 171 -12.81 -4.57 -12.30
N HIS A 172 -13.18 -5.73 -11.78
CA HIS A 172 -14.26 -5.82 -10.80
C HIS A 172 -13.74 -5.39 -9.41
N ILE A 173 -13.80 -4.09 -9.13
CA ILE A 173 -13.40 -3.47 -7.87
C ILE A 173 -14.64 -3.13 -7.03
N HIS A 174 -14.60 -3.50 -5.74
CA HIS A 174 -15.66 -3.18 -4.79
C HIS A 174 -15.77 -1.67 -4.57
N SER A 175 -16.98 -1.11 -4.68
CA SER A 175 -17.21 0.34 -4.65
C SER A 175 -16.78 1.03 -3.35
N GLU A 176 -16.91 0.36 -2.22
CA GLU A 176 -16.67 0.92 -0.88
C GLU A 176 -15.34 0.48 -0.27
N ARG A 177 -14.62 -0.44 -0.95
CA ARG A 177 -13.36 -1.00 -0.44
C ARG A 177 -12.16 -0.46 -1.21
N ILE A 178 -12.05 0.87 -1.25
CA ILE A 178 -10.90 1.59 -1.80
C ILE A 178 -10.12 2.15 -0.62
N TYR A 179 -8.90 1.66 -0.42
CA TYR A 179 -8.04 2.05 0.71
C TYR A 179 -6.82 2.79 0.21
N LEU A 180 -6.47 3.86 0.91
CA LEU A 180 -5.22 4.58 0.68
C LEU A 180 -4.14 4.02 1.60
N ALA A 181 -2.97 3.75 1.08
CA ALA A 181 -1.85 3.27 1.88
C ALA A 181 -0.56 3.93 1.40
N GLY A 182 0.32 4.27 2.31
CA GLY A 182 1.60 4.86 1.93
C GLY A 182 2.67 4.73 3.01
N TYR A 183 3.89 5.05 2.61
CA TYR A 183 5.05 5.03 3.49
C TYR A 183 5.77 6.38 3.46
N GLY A 184 6.26 6.84 4.61
CA GLY A 184 7.00 8.08 4.73
C GLY A 184 6.20 9.29 4.25
N SER A 185 6.75 10.06 3.33
CA SER A 185 6.08 11.22 2.73
C SER A 185 4.82 10.83 1.95
N GLY A 186 4.81 9.65 1.33
CA GLY A 186 3.64 9.08 0.66
C GLY A 186 2.50 8.77 1.64
N ALA A 187 2.81 8.35 2.85
CA ALA A 187 1.78 8.14 3.87
C ALA A 187 1.11 9.45 4.30
N THR A 188 1.87 10.55 4.38
CA THR A 188 1.33 11.89 4.64
C THR A 188 0.43 12.33 3.48
N ALA A 189 0.85 12.10 2.24
CA ALA A 189 0.05 12.39 1.04
C ALA A 189 -1.26 11.57 1.00
N ALA A 190 -1.19 10.28 1.29
CA ALA A 190 -2.38 9.41 1.38
C ALA A 190 -3.37 9.92 2.42
N PHE A 191 -2.86 10.37 3.58
CA PHE A 191 -3.69 10.92 4.64
C PHE A 191 -4.36 12.24 4.22
N GLU A 192 -3.62 13.11 3.54
CA GLU A 192 -4.15 14.37 2.99
C GLU A 192 -5.29 14.12 2.00
N VAL A 193 -5.11 13.17 1.07
CA VAL A 193 -6.16 12.76 0.13
C VAL A 193 -7.41 12.26 0.86
N MET A 194 -7.21 11.43 1.92
CA MET A 194 -8.31 10.93 2.74
C MET A 194 -9.11 12.06 3.42
N LEU A 195 -8.42 13.06 3.96
CA LEU A 195 -9.08 14.17 4.65
C LEU A 195 -9.83 15.11 3.69
N ARG A 196 -9.37 15.21 2.44
CA ARG A 196 -10.03 16.04 1.41
C ARG A 196 -11.27 15.37 0.80
N GLN A 197 -11.29 14.04 0.70
CA GLN A 197 -12.36 13.29 0.03
C GLN A 197 -12.71 12.00 0.79
N PRO A 198 -13.12 12.07 2.06
CA PRO A 198 -13.33 10.89 2.90
C PRO A 198 -14.43 9.97 2.39
N GLU A 199 -15.43 10.48 1.70
CA GLU A 199 -16.56 9.71 1.15
C GLU A 199 -16.14 8.69 0.09
N TRP A 200 -14.97 8.87 -0.54
CA TRP A 200 -14.50 8.00 -1.60
C TRP A 200 -13.75 6.76 -1.11
N PHE A 201 -13.30 6.78 0.13
CA PHE A 201 -12.37 5.78 0.63
C PHE A 201 -12.94 5.04 1.85
N GLY A 202 -12.65 3.75 1.94
CA GLY A 202 -12.95 2.91 3.10
C GLY A 202 -12.03 3.20 4.29
N GLY A 203 -10.82 3.67 4.02
CA GLY A 203 -9.86 4.00 5.07
C GLY A 203 -8.48 4.36 4.55
N VAL A 204 -7.57 4.69 5.49
CA VAL A 204 -6.18 5.04 5.20
C VAL A 204 -5.20 4.33 6.13
N LEU A 205 -4.07 3.91 5.57
CA LEU A 205 -2.96 3.26 6.27
C LEU A 205 -1.70 4.13 6.12
N SER A 206 -1.37 4.83 7.19
CA SER A 206 -0.19 5.70 7.25
C SER A 206 0.96 5.00 7.94
N LEU A 207 2.03 4.69 7.19
CA LEU A 207 3.20 3.97 7.68
C LEU A 207 4.40 4.91 7.72
N ASN A 208 4.92 5.19 8.90
CA ASN A 208 6.02 6.14 9.13
C ASN A 208 5.76 7.54 8.54
N GLY A 209 4.50 7.89 8.27
CA GLY A 209 4.10 9.21 7.79
C GLY A 209 3.66 10.12 8.93
N GLY A 210 3.84 11.42 8.73
CA GLY A 210 3.30 12.44 9.62
C GLY A 210 1.81 12.65 9.39
N LEU A 211 1.12 13.19 10.39
CA LEU A 211 -0.18 13.80 10.12
C LEU A 211 0.03 15.03 9.24
N PRO A 212 -0.83 15.26 8.25
CA PRO A 212 -0.79 16.49 7.48
C PRO A 212 -0.93 17.71 8.40
N LYS A 213 -0.21 18.76 8.08
CA LYS A 213 -0.38 20.05 8.74
C LYS A 213 -1.55 20.77 8.09
N ILE A 214 -2.74 20.51 8.57
CA ILE A 214 -3.97 21.14 8.08
C ILE A 214 -4.42 22.13 9.13
N ASP A 215 -4.73 23.34 8.70
CA ASP A 215 -5.23 24.40 9.60
C ASP A 215 -6.59 24.02 10.23
N GLN A 216 -7.38 23.22 9.50
CA GLN A 216 -8.68 22.73 9.96
C GLN A 216 -8.85 21.23 9.65
N PRO A 217 -8.13 20.34 10.36
CA PRO A 217 -8.11 18.91 10.04
C PRO A 217 -9.46 18.20 10.20
N LEU A 218 -10.41 18.85 10.87
CA LEU A 218 -11.71 18.30 11.20
C LEU A 218 -12.88 19.05 10.56
N GLU A 219 -12.63 19.85 9.51
CA GLU A 219 -13.69 20.59 8.80
C GLU A 219 -14.76 19.63 8.23
N ARG A 220 -14.34 18.44 7.80
CA ARG A 220 -15.22 17.40 7.26
C ARG A 220 -15.47 16.25 8.26
N LEU A 221 -15.51 16.58 9.55
CA LEU A 221 -15.69 15.60 10.62
C LEU A 221 -16.87 14.64 10.43
N PRO A 222 -18.06 15.05 9.95
CA PRO A 222 -19.18 14.15 9.73
C PRO A 222 -18.85 13.04 8.72
N ASP A 223 -18.11 13.38 7.66
CA ASP A 223 -17.73 12.44 6.58
C ASP A 223 -16.58 11.50 6.98
N LEU A 224 -15.80 11.91 7.99
CA LEU A 224 -14.70 11.14 8.56
C LEU A 224 -15.15 10.16 9.65
N LYS A 225 -16.34 10.38 10.21
CA LYS A 225 -16.88 9.49 11.24
C LYS A 225 -16.95 8.05 10.74
N ASP A 226 -16.58 7.13 11.60
CA ASP A 226 -16.52 5.68 11.33
C ASP A 226 -15.49 5.24 10.27
N LYS A 227 -14.72 6.16 9.67
CA LYS A 227 -13.63 5.79 8.75
C LYS A 227 -12.51 5.07 9.50
N ARG A 228 -11.97 4.05 8.84
CA ARG A 228 -10.91 3.23 9.40
C ARG A 228 -9.54 3.83 9.12
N ILE A 229 -8.74 3.96 10.14
CA ILE A 229 -7.40 4.57 10.06
C ILE A 229 -6.40 3.67 10.78
N LEU A 230 -5.33 3.30 10.09
CA LEU A 230 -4.16 2.69 10.71
C LEU A 230 -3.01 3.68 10.67
N ILE A 231 -2.48 4.03 11.83
CA ILE A 231 -1.26 4.83 11.95
C ILE A 231 -0.16 3.95 12.55
N ALA A 232 0.92 3.79 11.82
CA ALA A 232 2.03 2.96 12.24
C ALA A 232 3.35 3.74 12.16
N THR A 233 4.23 3.53 13.13
CA THR A 233 5.57 4.10 13.12
C THR A 233 6.61 3.09 13.57
N SER A 234 7.85 3.31 13.16
CA SER A 234 9.01 2.57 13.66
C SER A 234 9.64 3.31 14.83
N VAL A 235 10.20 2.59 15.79
CA VAL A 235 10.88 3.18 16.95
C VAL A 235 11.98 4.16 16.53
N ASN A 236 12.68 3.84 15.45
CA ASN A 236 13.76 4.65 14.89
C ASN A 236 13.35 5.42 13.64
N SER A 237 12.05 5.74 13.47
CA SER A 237 11.59 6.51 12.33
C SER A 237 12.23 7.90 12.29
N PRO A 238 12.85 8.30 11.18
CA PRO A 238 13.40 9.64 11.03
C PRO A 238 12.32 10.71 10.81
N ILE A 239 11.10 10.29 10.46
CA ILE A 239 10.01 11.19 10.03
C ILE A 239 9.03 11.42 11.16
N THR A 240 8.60 10.35 11.86
CA THR A 240 7.47 10.41 12.79
C THR A 240 7.87 9.87 14.16
N LYS A 241 7.70 10.66 15.20
CA LYS A 241 7.94 10.23 16.58
C LYS A 241 6.75 9.44 17.13
N ILE A 242 7.01 8.48 18.01
CA ILE A 242 5.95 7.70 18.67
C ILE A 242 4.94 8.61 19.37
N GLY A 243 5.40 9.68 20.03
CA GLY A 243 4.53 10.64 20.70
C GLY A 243 3.53 11.31 19.76
N ASP A 244 3.96 11.64 18.55
CA ASP A 244 3.13 12.26 17.52
C ASP A 244 2.04 11.29 17.03
N VAL A 245 2.41 10.00 16.84
CA VAL A 245 1.45 8.94 16.47
C VAL A 245 0.38 8.74 17.54
N VAL A 246 0.78 8.75 18.81
CA VAL A 246 -0.16 8.62 19.94
C VAL A 246 -1.09 9.83 20.04
N ALA A 247 -0.56 11.03 19.87
CA ALA A 247 -1.35 12.26 19.88
C ALA A 247 -2.35 12.30 18.73
N ALA A 248 -1.87 11.94 17.52
CA ALA A 248 -2.70 11.82 16.33
C ALA A 248 -3.83 10.79 16.52
N GLY A 249 -3.48 9.60 17.00
CA GLY A 249 -4.46 8.54 17.25
C GLY A 249 -5.54 8.95 18.22
N ARG A 250 -5.19 9.67 19.30
CA ARG A 250 -6.16 10.20 20.26
C ARG A 250 -7.09 11.23 19.63
N LEU A 251 -6.54 12.16 18.85
CA LEU A 251 -7.32 13.18 18.16
C LEU A 251 -8.35 12.57 17.22
N LEU A 252 -7.91 11.65 16.36
CA LEU A 252 -8.76 10.98 15.37
C LEU A 252 -9.83 10.09 16.03
N TYR A 253 -9.46 9.38 17.10
CA TYR A 253 -10.40 8.60 17.88
C TYR A 253 -11.47 9.49 18.54
N ALA A 254 -11.07 10.61 19.13
CA ALA A 254 -12.01 11.59 19.69
C ALA A 254 -12.93 12.21 18.63
N ALA A 255 -12.48 12.23 17.38
CA ALA A 255 -13.28 12.66 16.22
C ALA A 255 -14.25 11.57 15.70
N GLY A 256 -14.31 10.39 16.34
CA GLY A 256 -15.24 9.32 16.00
C GLY A 256 -14.75 8.35 14.92
N MET A 257 -13.45 8.38 14.59
CA MET A 257 -12.86 7.46 13.64
C MET A 257 -12.45 6.14 14.31
N GLN A 258 -12.39 5.07 13.55
CA GLN A 258 -11.88 3.77 14.00
C GLN A 258 -10.36 3.71 13.81
N VAL A 259 -9.63 4.04 14.88
CA VAL A 259 -8.16 4.20 14.81
C VAL A 259 -7.43 3.03 15.39
N GLY A 260 -6.56 2.39 14.58
CA GLY A 260 -5.52 1.48 15.02
C GLY A 260 -4.16 2.19 15.07
N THR A 261 -3.38 1.95 16.12
CA THR A 261 -2.01 2.44 16.22
C THR A 261 -1.05 1.27 16.39
N ARG A 262 0.10 1.31 15.69
CA ARG A 262 1.14 0.26 15.78
C ARG A 262 2.52 0.86 15.85
N VAL A 263 3.41 0.22 16.61
CA VAL A 263 4.84 0.59 16.72
C VAL A 263 5.70 -0.60 16.38
N TYR A 264 6.64 -0.42 15.46
CA TYR A 264 7.53 -1.47 14.98
C TYR A 264 8.97 -1.26 15.42
N GLN A 265 9.65 -2.37 15.74
CA GLN A 265 11.06 -2.39 16.13
C GLN A 265 11.95 -2.54 14.90
N ASP A 266 11.93 -1.54 14.01
CA ASP A 266 12.72 -1.54 12.79
C ASP A 266 13.42 -0.18 12.55
N SER A 267 14.19 -0.09 11.46
CA SER A 267 15.02 1.09 11.18
C SER A 267 14.24 2.32 10.72
N GLY A 268 12.98 2.14 10.30
CA GLY A 268 12.16 3.23 9.82
C GLY A 268 12.55 3.85 8.47
N HIS A 269 13.50 3.27 7.74
CA HIS A 269 13.95 3.80 6.44
C HIS A 269 13.20 3.24 5.24
N LYS A 270 12.50 2.14 5.40
CA LYS A 270 11.65 1.50 4.38
C LYS A 270 10.63 0.59 5.05
N PRO A 271 9.51 0.28 4.39
CA PRO A 271 8.52 -0.61 4.98
C PRO A 271 9.10 -1.99 5.25
N SER A 272 8.93 -2.47 6.48
CA SER A 272 9.36 -3.82 6.86
C SER A 272 8.34 -4.85 6.39
N LYS A 273 8.80 -6.10 6.18
CA LYS A 273 7.91 -7.20 5.81
C LYS A 273 6.78 -7.42 6.82
N LYS A 274 7.07 -7.21 8.11
CA LYS A 274 6.07 -7.31 9.18
C LYS A 274 5.01 -6.23 9.02
N MET A 275 5.43 -4.99 8.80
CA MET A 275 4.53 -3.85 8.60
C MET A 275 3.59 -4.09 7.41
N LEU A 276 4.12 -4.59 6.28
CA LEU A 276 3.31 -4.87 5.09
C LEU A 276 2.32 -6.04 5.29
N ARG A 277 2.72 -7.10 6.00
CA ARG A 277 1.79 -8.19 6.36
C ARG A 277 0.68 -7.74 7.30
N ASP A 278 0.99 -6.82 8.20
CA ASP A 278 0.01 -6.28 9.12
C ASP A 278 -1.04 -5.41 8.41
N ILE A 279 -0.72 -4.87 7.22
CA ILE A 279 -1.70 -4.24 6.32
C ILE A 279 -2.74 -5.27 5.88
N ASP A 280 -2.31 -6.43 5.39
CA ASP A 280 -3.21 -7.51 4.96
C ASP A 280 -4.17 -7.90 6.08
N SER A 281 -3.63 -8.17 7.28
CA SER A 281 -4.46 -8.52 8.44
C SER A 281 -5.47 -7.43 8.76
N TRP A 282 -5.07 -6.17 8.76
CA TRP A 282 -5.94 -5.04 9.07
C TRP A 282 -7.05 -4.84 8.02
N LEU A 283 -6.74 -5.01 6.75
CA LEU A 283 -7.71 -4.94 5.65
C LEU A 283 -8.67 -6.11 5.69
N MET A 284 -8.17 -7.33 5.96
CA MET A 284 -9.01 -8.53 6.04
C MET A 284 -9.97 -8.50 7.22
N ASP A 285 -9.58 -7.94 8.35
CA ASP A 285 -10.47 -7.74 9.51
C ASP A 285 -11.72 -6.92 9.12
N ASP A 286 -11.55 -5.89 8.29
CA ASP A 286 -12.66 -5.08 7.79
C ASP A 286 -13.56 -5.83 6.80
N ILE A 287 -12.93 -6.49 5.85
CA ILE A 287 -13.63 -7.23 4.81
C ILE A 287 -14.47 -8.36 5.40
N CYS A 288 -13.92 -9.08 6.38
CA CYS A 288 -14.61 -10.18 7.05
C CYS A 288 -15.72 -9.69 7.98
N ALA A 289 -15.51 -8.58 8.71
CA ALA A 289 -16.54 -8.01 9.58
C ALA A 289 -17.78 -7.56 8.80
N ALA A 290 -17.60 -6.93 7.64
CA ALA A 290 -18.70 -6.53 6.76
C ALA A 290 -19.46 -7.74 6.16
N GLY A 291 -18.76 -8.86 5.91
CA GLY A 291 -19.38 -10.09 5.40
C GLY A 291 -20.31 -10.78 6.42
N THR A 292 -20.02 -10.69 7.70
CA THR A 292 -20.86 -11.29 8.77
C THR A 292 -22.11 -10.45 9.06
N ALA A 293 -22.06 -9.13 8.89
CA ALA A 293 -23.20 -8.25 9.07
C ALA A 293 -24.30 -8.45 8.01
N GLY A 294 -23.92 -8.84 6.79
CA GLY A 294 -24.85 -9.12 5.69
C GLY A 294 -25.57 -10.48 5.75
N LEU A 295 -25.15 -11.38 6.64
CA LEU A 295 -25.76 -12.70 6.83
C LEU A 295 -26.79 -12.75 7.98
N SER A 296 -26.94 -11.66 8.72
CA SER A 296 -27.85 -11.54 9.88
C SER A 296 -29.03 -10.60 9.62
N ALA A 297 -29.24 -10.17 8.40
CA ALA A 297 -30.38 -9.40 7.91
C ALA A 297 -31.16 -10.27 6.89
#